data_23f296a08e1ef89b4d68e7a618386912
#
_entry.id   23f296a08e1ef89b4d68e7a618386912
#
_cell.length_a   1.000
_cell.length_b   1.000
_cell.length_c   1.000
_cell.angle_alpha   90.00
_cell.angle_beta   90.00
_cell.angle_gamma   90.00
#
_symmetry.space_group_name_H-M   'P 1'
#
loop_
_entity.id
_entity.type
_entity.pdbx_description
1 polymer ?
#
loop_
_entity_poly.entity_id
_entity_poly.type
_entity_poly.pdbx_seq_one_letter_code
_entity_poly.pdbx_strand_id
1 'polypeptide(L)'
;MRTKPKNKTPQTRGKQPDLIVAKIVSEFKDRTRAEIRKWRQALEMAGDVNTPRLYALQDLYDNLKDDGHFISQIELRKAATLCAPFHIQDRRTGEIDEEKTKLFMTEWFYNFMEDALEAPHYGYTLLELTDPSTMSFTLVPRRNVVPTLSLVLPEVNATTGISYATGFENTLIHVGKPTDLGLMANICGQLIWKRNAQQSWAEFSEKYGQPLITATTNKTSQGDLD
;
A
#
# COMPACT_ATOMS: atom_id res chain seq x y z
N MET A 1 -5.29 -48.03 -64.50
CA MET A 1 -5.95 -46.86 -63.88
C MET A 1 -5.62 -46.86 -62.40
N ARG A 2 -4.77 -45.95 -61.94
CA ARG A 2 -4.40 -45.78 -60.50
C ARG A 2 -5.32 -44.70 -59.94
N THR A 3 -6.16 -45.02 -59.00
CA THR A 3 -6.99 -44.07 -58.26
C THR A 3 -6.15 -43.32 -57.24
N LYS A 4 -6.15 -41.97 -57.33
CA LYS A 4 -5.51 -41.08 -56.35
C LYS A 4 -6.20 -41.14 -55.00
N PRO A 5 -5.48 -41.12 -53.87
CA PRO A 5 -6.09 -41.08 -52.54
C PRO A 5 -6.74 -39.72 -52.29
N LYS A 6 -7.97 -39.72 -51.79
CA LYS A 6 -8.71 -38.52 -51.34
C LYS A 6 -8.01 -37.88 -50.20
N ASN A 7 -7.60 -36.64 -50.37
CA ASN A 7 -7.10 -35.74 -49.31
C ASN A 7 -8.18 -35.60 -48.23
N LYS A 8 -7.95 -36.10 -47.02
CA LYS A 8 -8.76 -35.82 -45.87
C LYS A 8 -8.48 -34.40 -45.42
N THR A 9 -9.48 -33.54 -45.50
CA THR A 9 -9.48 -32.20 -44.92
C THR A 9 -9.10 -32.28 -43.43
N PRO A 10 -8.18 -31.45 -42.90
CA PRO A 10 -7.88 -31.47 -41.49
C PRO A 10 -9.14 -31.06 -40.72
N GLN A 11 -9.60 -31.93 -39.84
CA GLN A 11 -10.61 -31.57 -38.88
C GLN A 11 -10.07 -30.46 -37.97
N THR A 12 -10.65 -29.29 -38.11
CA THR A 12 -10.44 -28.19 -37.17
C THR A 12 -10.87 -28.70 -35.80
N ARG A 13 -9.91 -28.94 -34.92
CA ARG A 13 -10.21 -29.18 -33.51
C ARG A 13 -11.00 -27.99 -33.03
N GLY A 14 -12.28 -28.18 -32.77
CA GLY A 14 -13.10 -27.17 -32.09
C GLY A 14 -12.37 -26.75 -30.84
N LYS A 15 -12.23 -25.43 -30.64
CA LYS A 15 -11.71 -24.88 -29.38
C LYS A 15 -12.54 -25.53 -28.26
N GLN A 16 -11.86 -26.32 -27.43
CA GLN A 16 -12.48 -26.74 -26.17
C GLN A 16 -12.89 -25.46 -25.43
N PRO A 17 -14.11 -25.39 -24.87
CA PRO A 17 -14.50 -24.25 -24.05
C PRO A 17 -13.46 -24.09 -22.95
N ASP A 18 -12.89 -22.89 -22.87
CA ASP A 18 -11.92 -22.56 -21.82
C ASP A 18 -12.58 -22.88 -20.48
N LEU A 19 -11.97 -23.77 -19.71
CA LEU A 19 -12.45 -24.14 -18.40
C LEU A 19 -12.55 -22.85 -17.55
N ILE A 20 -13.69 -22.62 -16.92
CA ILE A 20 -13.96 -21.42 -16.10
C ILE A 20 -12.86 -21.18 -15.08
N VAL A 21 -12.34 -22.25 -14.49
CA VAL A 21 -11.18 -22.20 -13.55
C VAL A 21 -9.94 -21.62 -14.21
N ALA A 22 -9.64 -22.02 -15.47
CA ALA A 22 -8.50 -21.48 -16.20
C ALA A 22 -8.64 -19.98 -16.48
N LYS A 23 -9.86 -19.51 -16.76
CA LYS A 23 -10.16 -18.09 -16.95
C LYS A 23 -9.97 -17.29 -15.68
N ILE A 24 -10.47 -17.77 -14.54
CA ILE A 24 -10.32 -17.11 -13.22
C ILE A 24 -8.84 -17.00 -12.86
N VAL A 25 -8.05 -18.06 -13.02
CA VAL A 25 -6.60 -18.06 -12.75
C VAL A 25 -5.85 -17.11 -13.67
N SER A 26 -6.26 -17.00 -14.94
CA SER A 26 -5.68 -16.06 -15.90
C SER A 26 -5.95 -14.60 -15.50
N GLU A 27 -7.20 -14.25 -15.17
CA GLU A 27 -7.59 -12.91 -14.71
C GLU A 27 -6.85 -12.50 -13.43
N PHE A 28 -6.71 -13.40 -12.46
CA PHE A 28 -5.92 -13.16 -11.24
C PHE A 28 -4.46 -12.85 -11.56
N LYS A 29 -3.81 -13.66 -12.39
CA LYS A 29 -2.41 -13.46 -12.77
C LYS A 29 -2.20 -12.12 -13.46
N ASP A 30 -3.10 -11.72 -14.34
CA ASP A 30 -2.97 -10.48 -15.09
C ASP A 30 -3.17 -9.24 -14.20
N ARG A 31 -4.13 -9.28 -13.29
CA ARG A 31 -4.38 -8.24 -12.29
C ARG A 31 -3.18 -8.05 -11.38
N THR A 32 -2.71 -9.14 -10.79
CA THR A 32 -1.54 -9.12 -9.89
C THR A 32 -0.30 -8.60 -10.62
N ARG A 33 -0.06 -9.01 -11.86
CA ARG A 33 1.06 -8.51 -12.66
C ARG A 33 0.98 -7.02 -12.91
N ALA A 34 -0.21 -6.49 -13.18
CA ALA A 34 -0.42 -5.06 -13.41
C ALA A 34 -0.12 -4.25 -12.14
N GLU A 35 -0.57 -4.69 -10.96
CA GLU A 35 -0.30 -4.01 -9.70
C GLU A 35 1.16 -4.10 -9.27
N ILE A 36 1.80 -5.25 -9.44
CA ILE A 36 3.24 -5.41 -9.19
C ILE A 36 4.07 -4.53 -10.13
N ARG A 37 3.63 -4.36 -11.39
CA ARG A 37 4.28 -3.46 -12.33
C ARG A 37 4.17 -2.01 -11.88
N LYS A 38 2.99 -1.56 -11.46
CA LYS A 38 2.77 -0.22 -10.90
C LYS A 38 3.66 0.04 -9.68
N TRP A 39 3.76 -0.95 -8.78
CA TRP A 39 4.64 -0.85 -7.62
C TRP A 39 6.11 -0.69 -8.01
N ARG A 40 6.62 -1.49 -8.97
CA ARG A 40 8.00 -1.37 -9.46
C ARG A 40 8.27 -0.02 -10.10
N GLN A 41 7.35 0.47 -10.93
CA GLN A 41 7.43 1.80 -11.52
C GLN A 41 7.45 2.91 -10.46
N ALA A 42 6.64 2.78 -9.41
CA ALA A 42 6.64 3.73 -8.30
C ALA A 42 7.98 3.73 -7.53
N LEU A 43 8.60 2.56 -7.35
CA LEU A 43 9.95 2.45 -6.77
C LEU A 43 11.01 3.09 -7.66
N GLU A 44 10.95 2.89 -8.97
CA GLU A 44 11.87 3.52 -9.94
C GLU A 44 11.73 5.05 -9.90
N MET A 45 10.49 5.57 -9.88
CA MET A 45 10.23 7.00 -9.76
C MET A 45 10.74 7.60 -8.43
N ALA A 46 10.58 6.86 -7.34
CA ALA A 46 11.08 7.28 -6.03
C ALA A 46 12.62 7.26 -5.95
N GLY A 47 13.27 6.35 -6.68
CA GLY A 47 14.72 6.20 -6.76
C GLY A 47 15.41 7.07 -7.81
N ASP A 48 14.68 7.91 -8.56
CA ASP A 48 15.29 8.80 -9.55
C ASP A 48 16.23 9.80 -8.86
N VAL A 49 17.46 9.89 -9.38
CA VAL A 49 18.51 10.72 -8.77
C VAL A 49 18.27 12.22 -8.99
N ASN A 50 17.71 12.59 -10.13
CA ASN A 50 17.55 13.99 -10.52
C ASN A 50 16.20 14.56 -10.11
N THR A 51 15.14 13.78 -10.30
CA THR A 51 13.75 14.21 -10.06
C THR A 51 12.96 13.12 -9.32
N PRO A 52 13.36 12.79 -8.07
CA PRO A 52 12.64 11.77 -7.31
C PRO A 52 11.17 12.16 -7.11
N ARG A 53 10.28 11.19 -7.28
CA ARG A 53 8.83 11.36 -7.12
C ARG A 53 8.26 10.23 -6.28
N LEU A 54 7.72 10.58 -5.12
CA LEU A 54 7.21 9.61 -4.17
C LEU A 54 5.70 9.45 -4.21
N TYR A 55 4.98 10.33 -4.91
CA TYR A 55 3.51 10.35 -4.88
C TYR A 55 2.89 9.01 -5.27
N ALA A 56 3.38 8.36 -6.33
CA ALA A 56 2.84 7.08 -6.79
C ALA A 56 3.06 5.96 -5.75
N LEU A 57 4.19 6.01 -5.04
CA LEU A 57 4.50 5.06 -3.98
C LEU A 57 3.65 5.32 -2.72
N GLN A 58 3.47 6.58 -2.34
CA GLN A 58 2.65 6.97 -1.20
C GLN A 58 1.17 6.66 -1.44
N ASP A 59 0.65 6.94 -2.64
CA ASP A 59 -0.73 6.57 -3.02
C ASP A 59 -0.94 5.05 -2.97
N LEU A 60 0.08 4.27 -3.33
CA LEU A 60 0.03 2.81 -3.20
C LEU A 60 0.00 2.37 -1.75
N TYR A 61 0.81 2.98 -0.87
CA TYR A 61 0.81 2.69 0.56
C TYR A 61 -0.55 2.99 1.21
N ASP A 62 -1.17 4.11 0.86
CA ASP A 62 -2.50 4.45 1.37
C ASP A 62 -3.55 3.41 0.93
N ASN A 63 -3.48 2.93 -0.31
CA ASN A 63 -4.36 1.85 -0.77
C ASN A 63 -4.14 0.51 -0.03
N LEU A 64 -2.94 0.26 0.49
CA LEU A 64 -2.65 -0.97 1.24
C LEU A 64 -3.12 -0.91 2.69
N LYS A 65 -3.39 0.28 3.23
CA LYS A 65 -3.99 0.47 4.56
C LYS A 65 -5.42 -0.11 4.67
N ASP A 66 -6.08 -0.37 3.56
CA ASP A 66 -7.40 -1.02 3.56
C ASP A 66 -7.35 -2.48 4.07
N ASP A 67 -6.16 -3.09 4.18
CA ASP A 67 -5.99 -4.40 4.80
C ASP A 67 -6.08 -4.29 6.33
N GLY A 68 -7.24 -4.68 6.90
CA GLY A 68 -7.53 -4.56 8.33
C GLY A 68 -6.55 -5.32 9.23
N HIS A 69 -6.00 -6.45 8.78
CA HIS A 69 -4.98 -7.17 9.56
C HIS A 69 -3.66 -6.39 9.57
N PHE A 70 -3.27 -5.87 8.44
CA PHE A 70 -2.03 -5.11 8.31
C PHE A 70 -2.09 -3.83 9.17
N ILE A 71 -3.16 -3.03 9.05
CA ILE A 71 -3.30 -1.80 9.81
C ILE A 71 -3.35 -2.08 11.33
N SER A 72 -4.02 -3.15 11.76
CA SER A 72 -4.06 -3.52 13.18
C SER A 72 -2.68 -3.80 13.76
N GLN A 73 -1.76 -4.40 12.98
CA GLN A 73 -0.38 -4.64 13.42
C GLN A 73 0.44 -3.35 13.52
N ILE A 74 0.21 -2.39 12.63
CA ILE A 74 0.82 -1.05 12.71
C ILE A 74 0.33 -0.33 13.96
N GLU A 75 -0.97 -0.25 14.14
CA GLU A 75 -1.58 0.46 15.28
C GLU A 75 -1.22 -0.17 16.62
N LEU A 76 -1.10 -1.49 16.70
CA LEU A 76 -0.64 -2.16 17.92
C LEU A 76 0.79 -1.74 18.29
N ARG A 77 1.69 -1.61 17.32
CA ARG A 77 3.07 -1.15 17.57
C ARG A 77 3.12 0.32 17.96
N LYS A 78 2.33 1.17 17.32
CA LYS A 78 2.20 2.59 17.68
C LYS A 78 1.69 2.71 19.11
N ALA A 79 0.59 2.03 19.43
CA ALA A 79 0.01 2.03 20.77
C ALA A 79 1.01 1.56 21.84
N ALA A 80 1.76 0.49 21.59
CA ALA A 80 2.79 0.00 22.52
C ALA A 80 3.86 1.06 22.80
N THR A 81 4.26 1.84 21.77
CA THR A 81 5.23 2.92 21.93
C THR A 81 4.64 4.11 22.68
N LEU A 82 3.40 4.51 22.36
CA LEU A 82 2.72 5.63 23.00
C LEU A 82 2.40 5.36 24.49
N CYS A 83 2.17 4.10 24.84
CA CYS A 83 1.93 3.70 26.24
C CYS A 83 3.23 3.54 27.07
N ALA A 84 4.40 3.58 26.42
CA ALA A 84 5.67 3.42 27.12
C ALA A 84 5.96 4.66 28.01
N PRO A 85 6.30 4.48 29.29
CA PRO A 85 6.68 5.60 30.13
C PRO A 85 7.97 6.21 29.64
N PHE A 86 8.06 7.53 29.67
CA PHE A 86 9.27 8.28 29.30
C PHE A 86 9.54 9.40 30.30
N HIS A 87 10.78 9.87 30.30
CA HIS A 87 11.20 11.06 31.05
C HIS A 87 12.23 11.83 30.24
N ILE A 88 12.29 13.12 30.46
CA ILE A 88 13.27 14.01 29.86
C ILE A 88 14.41 14.19 30.86
N GLN A 89 15.64 14.04 30.36
CA GLN A 89 16.84 14.23 31.15
C GLN A 89 17.80 15.22 30.46
N ASP A 90 18.56 15.93 31.25
CA ASP A 90 19.63 16.76 30.72
C ASP A 90 20.73 15.90 30.11
N ARG A 91 21.08 16.18 28.86
CA ARG A 91 22.05 15.37 28.09
C ARG A 91 23.45 15.39 28.72
N ARG A 92 23.81 16.45 29.43
CA ARG A 92 25.13 16.65 30.00
C ARG A 92 25.28 16.06 31.40
N THR A 93 24.25 16.25 32.26
CA THR A 93 24.28 15.82 33.65
C THR A 93 23.61 14.44 33.85
N GLY A 94 22.72 14.02 32.96
CA GLY A 94 21.90 12.82 33.11
C GLY A 94 20.79 12.96 34.13
N GLU A 95 20.59 14.16 34.72
CA GLU A 95 19.53 14.41 35.69
C GLU A 95 18.17 14.49 35.01
N ILE A 96 17.16 13.92 35.66
CA ILE A 96 15.77 13.94 35.16
C ILE A 96 15.19 15.33 35.42
N ASP A 97 14.64 15.93 34.36
CA ASP A 97 13.92 17.20 34.41
C ASP A 97 12.40 16.91 34.49
N GLU A 98 11.88 16.92 35.71
CA GLU A 98 10.46 16.62 35.96
C GLU A 98 9.53 17.71 35.38
N GLU A 99 9.94 18.98 35.37
CA GLU A 99 9.13 20.07 34.84
C GLU A 99 8.96 19.95 33.35
N LYS A 100 10.06 19.71 32.61
CA LYS A 100 9.98 19.45 31.18
C LYS A 100 9.25 18.14 30.89
N THR A 101 9.46 17.09 31.66
CA THR A 101 8.73 15.84 31.49
C THR A 101 7.22 16.06 31.55
N LYS A 102 6.73 16.83 32.53
CA LYS A 102 5.29 17.17 32.63
C LYS A 102 4.78 17.99 31.45
N LEU A 103 5.61 18.89 30.91
CA LEU A 103 5.28 19.70 29.73
C LEU A 103 5.01 18.83 28.49
N PHE A 104 5.74 17.72 28.34
CA PHE A 104 5.58 16.77 27.24
C PHE A 104 4.55 15.67 27.54
N MET A 105 4.11 15.45 28.78
CA MET A 105 3.02 14.54 29.15
C MET A 105 1.65 15.18 28.89
N THR A 106 1.41 15.71 27.69
CA THR A 106 0.21 16.43 27.31
C THR A 106 -0.31 15.92 25.98
N GLU A 107 -1.59 16.18 25.71
CA GLU A 107 -2.29 15.71 24.51
C GLU A 107 -1.58 16.07 23.20
N TRP A 108 -1.05 17.30 23.09
CA TRP A 108 -0.36 17.72 21.88
C TRP A 108 0.85 16.84 21.55
N PHE A 109 1.60 16.38 22.57
CA PHE A 109 2.78 15.55 22.35
C PHE A 109 2.39 14.15 21.90
N TYR A 110 1.32 13.57 22.46
CA TYR A 110 0.82 12.27 22.01
C TYR A 110 0.32 12.32 20.58
N ASN A 111 -0.41 13.37 20.19
CA ASN A 111 -0.86 13.58 18.81
C ASN A 111 0.33 13.75 17.86
N PHE A 112 1.32 14.55 18.25
CA PHE A 112 2.57 14.68 17.49
C PHE A 112 3.29 13.33 17.34
N MET A 113 3.40 12.55 18.42
CA MET A 113 4.06 11.25 18.39
C MET A 113 3.29 10.22 17.56
N GLU A 114 1.97 10.27 17.57
CA GLU A 114 1.13 9.40 16.73
C GLU A 114 1.45 9.57 15.25
N ASP A 115 1.52 10.80 14.77
CA ASP A 115 1.90 11.12 13.39
C ASP A 115 3.39 10.82 13.12
N ALA A 116 4.27 11.13 14.06
CA ALA A 116 5.71 10.87 13.94
C ALA A 116 6.02 9.36 13.83
N LEU A 117 5.28 8.52 14.56
CA LEU A 117 5.44 7.06 14.53
C LEU A 117 4.98 6.41 13.21
N GLU A 118 4.39 7.17 12.31
CA GLU A 118 4.15 6.69 10.94
C GLU A 118 5.43 6.70 10.08
N ALA A 119 6.44 7.49 10.44
CA ALA A 119 7.69 7.57 9.68
C ALA A 119 8.38 6.21 9.43
N PRO A 120 8.49 5.28 10.40
CA PRO A 120 9.06 3.96 10.14
C PRO A 120 8.31 3.15 9.09
N HIS A 121 7.01 3.38 8.93
CA HIS A 121 6.16 2.64 7.98
C HIS A 121 6.22 3.25 6.57
N TYR A 122 6.14 4.58 6.48
CA TYR A 122 6.14 5.33 5.21
C TYR A 122 7.54 5.78 4.75
N GLY A 123 8.56 5.66 5.63
CA GLY A 123 9.93 6.14 5.42
C GLY A 123 10.18 7.52 6.02
N TYR A 124 9.18 8.39 6.00
CA TYR A 124 9.25 9.73 6.55
C TYR A 124 7.88 10.27 6.93
N THR A 125 7.92 11.29 7.78
CA THR A 125 6.76 12.14 8.10
C THR A 125 7.25 13.58 8.19
N LEU A 126 6.54 14.51 7.59
CA LEU A 126 6.79 15.95 7.70
C LEU A 126 5.60 16.58 8.39
N LEU A 127 5.86 17.23 9.53
CA LEU A 127 4.84 17.87 10.36
C LEU A 127 5.06 19.37 10.35
N GLU A 128 3.98 20.12 10.15
CA GLU A 128 3.98 21.58 10.22
C GLU A 128 3.38 22.04 11.53
N LEU A 129 4.10 22.88 12.26
CA LEU A 129 3.60 23.57 13.44
C LEU A 129 2.65 24.70 12.98
N THR A 130 1.35 24.44 13.09
CA THR A 130 0.29 25.36 12.63
C THR A 130 -0.07 26.41 13.67
N ASP A 131 -0.02 26.04 14.95
CA ASP A 131 -0.29 26.98 16.04
C ASP A 131 0.73 26.77 17.18
N PRO A 132 1.69 27.70 17.33
CA PRO A 132 2.68 27.62 18.41
C PRO A 132 2.09 27.78 19.81
N SER A 133 0.91 28.42 19.97
CA SER A 133 0.29 28.66 21.27
C SER A 133 -0.32 27.40 21.86
N THR A 134 -0.89 26.55 21.00
CA THR A 134 -1.49 25.25 21.38
C THR A 134 -0.58 24.06 21.07
N MET A 135 0.59 24.30 20.48
CA MET A 135 1.51 23.26 19.97
C MET A 135 0.79 22.30 19.02
N SER A 136 -0.03 22.86 18.11
CA SER A 136 -0.77 22.07 17.14
C SER A 136 0.07 21.79 15.91
N PHE A 137 0.12 20.52 15.51
CA PHE A 137 0.85 20.05 14.33
C PHE A 137 -0.13 19.51 13.28
N THR A 138 0.21 19.70 12.03
CA THR A 138 -0.54 19.15 10.90
C THR A 138 0.39 18.35 9.99
N LEU A 139 -0.04 17.18 9.59
CA LEU A 139 0.70 16.34 8.68
C LEU A 139 0.70 16.93 7.27
N VAL A 140 1.89 17.23 6.74
CA VAL A 140 2.06 17.59 5.34
C VAL A 140 1.79 16.37 4.47
N PRO A 141 0.94 16.45 3.44
CA PRO A 141 0.64 15.30 2.57
C PRO A 141 1.91 14.67 2.01
N ARG A 142 2.18 13.41 2.37
CA ARG A 142 3.43 12.71 2.01
C ARG A 142 3.68 12.67 0.52
N ARG A 143 2.62 12.59 -0.28
CA ARG A 143 2.70 12.60 -1.75
C ARG A 143 3.33 13.86 -2.34
N ASN A 144 3.31 14.96 -1.59
CA ASN A 144 3.86 16.26 -1.98
C ASN A 144 5.27 16.50 -1.45
N VAL A 145 5.81 15.60 -0.62
CA VAL A 145 7.13 15.76 0.00
C VAL A 145 8.18 14.96 -0.76
N VAL A 146 9.32 15.58 -1.00
CA VAL A 146 10.51 14.96 -1.59
C VAL A 146 11.67 15.04 -0.58
N PRO A 147 11.81 14.05 0.31
CA PRO A 147 12.73 14.11 1.44
C PRO A 147 14.20 14.22 1.01
N THR A 148 14.59 13.53 -0.06
CA THR A 148 15.97 13.55 -0.59
C THR A 148 16.44 14.93 -1.03
N LEU A 149 15.51 15.78 -1.47
CA LEU A 149 15.78 17.16 -1.87
C LEU A 149 15.33 18.16 -0.81
N SER A 150 14.74 17.72 0.30
CA SER A 150 14.14 18.56 1.34
C SER A 150 13.15 19.58 0.78
N LEU A 151 12.28 19.13 -0.15
CA LEU A 151 11.29 19.96 -0.84
C LEU A 151 9.86 19.52 -0.53
N VAL A 152 8.97 20.49 -0.41
CA VAL A 152 7.52 20.32 -0.48
C VAL A 152 7.03 20.87 -1.81
N LEU A 153 6.35 20.04 -2.59
CA LEU A 153 5.83 20.41 -3.90
C LEU A 153 4.37 20.88 -3.76
N PRO A 154 3.98 22.03 -4.31
CA PRO A 154 2.58 22.47 -4.30
C PRO A 154 1.68 21.50 -5.08
N GLU A 155 2.19 20.94 -6.17
CA GLU A 155 1.56 19.88 -6.94
C GLU A 155 2.53 18.72 -7.13
N VAL A 156 2.02 17.49 -7.16
CA VAL A 156 2.84 16.27 -7.25
C VAL A 156 3.77 16.22 -8.48
N ASN A 157 3.40 16.93 -9.55
CA ASN A 157 4.18 17.02 -10.79
C ASN A 157 4.98 18.33 -10.92
N ALA A 158 4.93 19.20 -9.91
CA ALA A 158 5.68 20.45 -9.95
C ALA A 158 7.20 20.19 -10.02
N THR A 159 7.91 21.00 -10.77
CA THR A 159 9.39 20.94 -10.88
C THR A 159 10.08 21.78 -9.82
N THR A 160 9.36 22.76 -9.25
CA THR A 160 9.83 23.65 -8.21
C THR A 160 8.98 23.48 -6.96
N GLY A 161 9.62 23.55 -5.79
CA GLY A 161 8.97 23.42 -4.49
C GLY A 161 9.54 24.36 -3.46
N ILE A 162 8.96 24.33 -2.27
CA ILE A 162 9.43 25.08 -1.10
C ILE A 162 10.41 24.19 -0.35
N SER A 163 11.65 24.71 -0.14
CA SER A 163 12.63 23.99 0.68
C SER A 163 12.27 24.12 2.16
N TYR A 164 12.20 22.99 2.86
CA TYR A 164 12.03 22.99 4.31
C TYR A 164 13.36 22.86 5.09
N ALA A 165 14.48 22.73 4.38
CA ALA A 165 15.81 22.73 5.00
C ALA A 165 16.30 24.13 5.36
N THR A 166 15.72 25.18 4.77
CA THR A 166 16.13 26.58 5.00
C THR A 166 14.91 27.47 5.21
N GLY A 167 14.92 28.22 6.31
CA GLY A 167 13.88 29.20 6.63
C GLY A 167 12.62 28.64 7.31
N PHE A 168 12.49 27.34 7.46
CA PHE A 168 11.33 26.67 8.08
C PHE A 168 11.75 25.70 9.20
N GLU A 169 12.98 25.79 9.70
CA GLU A 169 13.53 24.86 10.68
C GLU A 169 12.74 24.82 12.01
N ASN A 170 12.03 25.89 12.32
CA ASN A 170 11.22 26.00 13.55
C ASN A 170 9.73 25.66 13.34
N THR A 171 9.30 25.51 12.10
CA THR A 171 7.89 25.27 11.76
C THR A 171 7.63 23.94 11.09
N LEU A 172 8.65 23.39 10.38
CA LEU A 172 8.54 22.10 9.70
C LEU A 172 9.50 21.10 10.34
N ILE A 173 8.94 20.02 10.89
CA ILE A 173 9.68 18.97 11.57
C ILE A 173 9.68 17.73 10.69
N HIS A 174 10.85 17.34 10.20
CA HIS A 174 11.04 16.10 9.44
C HIS A 174 11.42 14.96 10.38
N VAL A 175 10.66 13.88 10.34
CA VAL A 175 10.90 12.63 11.06
C VAL A 175 11.19 11.51 10.06
N GLY A 176 12.24 10.74 10.29
CA GLY A 176 12.68 9.67 9.41
C GLY A 176 13.98 9.99 8.68
N LYS A 177 14.38 9.10 7.77
CA LYS A 177 15.58 9.29 6.94
C LYS A 177 15.17 9.71 5.52
N PRO A 178 15.84 10.69 4.91
CA PRO A 178 15.46 11.17 3.58
C PRO A 178 15.49 10.11 2.46
N THR A 179 16.28 9.06 2.63
CA THR A 179 16.45 7.96 1.65
C THR A 179 15.66 6.71 1.99
N ASP A 180 14.96 6.70 3.13
CA ASP A 180 14.18 5.55 3.56
C ASP A 180 12.80 5.55 2.88
N LEU A 181 12.42 4.43 2.31
CA LEU A 181 11.10 4.22 1.72
C LEU A 181 10.12 3.55 2.68
N GLY A 182 10.56 3.27 3.91
CA GLY A 182 9.77 2.67 4.96
C GLY A 182 9.55 1.16 4.84
N LEU A 183 9.00 0.59 5.90
CA LEU A 183 8.68 -0.85 5.95
C LEU A 183 7.65 -1.26 4.88
N MET A 184 6.75 -0.34 4.51
CA MET A 184 5.73 -0.61 3.51
C MET A 184 6.31 -0.94 2.15
N ALA A 185 7.47 -0.37 1.77
CA ALA A 185 8.17 -0.73 0.54
C ALA A 185 8.47 -2.22 0.46
N ASN A 186 8.90 -2.81 1.57
CA ASN A 186 9.32 -4.21 1.63
C ASN A 186 8.16 -5.21 1.61
N ILE A 187 7.02 -4.83 2.18
CA ILE A 187 5.86 -5.72 2.30
C ILE A 187 4.79 -5.49 1.23
N CYS A 188 4.92 -4.41 0.46
CA CYS A 188 3.95 -3.99 -0.56
C CYS A 188 3.61 -5.12 -1.54
N GLY A 189 4.62 -5.81 -2.07
CA GLY A 189 4.41 -6.93 -2.97
C GLY A 189 3.58 -8.05 -2.36
N GLN A 190 3.83 -8.41 -1.10
CA GLN A 190 3.10 -9.45 -0.38
C GLN A 190 1.64 -9.04 -0.11
N LEU A 191 1.39 -7.79 0.26
CA LEU A 191 0.04 -7.26 0.47
C LEU A 191 -0.76 -7.22 -0.83
N ILE A 192 -0.14 -6.86 -1.96
CA ILE A 192 -0.75 -6.95 -3.28
C ILE A 192 -1.16 -8.39 -3.59
N TRP A 193 -0.28 -9.37 -3.36
CA TRP A 193 -0.59 -10.79 -3.55
C TRP A 193 -1.75 -11.23 -2.65
N LYS A 194 -1.71 -10.88 -1.37
CA LYS A 194 -2.76 -11.21 -0.39
C LYS A 194 -4.11 -10.67 -0.83
N ARG A 195 -4.20 -9.39 -1.16
CA ARG A 195 -5.44 -8.73 -1.60
C ARG A 195 -6.05 -9.40 -2.83
N ASN A 196 -5.22 -9.65 -3.85
CA ASN A 196 -5.69 -10.30 -5.07
C ASN A 196 -6.10 -11.77 -4.84
N ALA A 197 -5.42 -12.49 -3.94
CA ALA A 197 -5.81 -13.84 -3.55
C ALA A 197 -7.16 -13.86 -2.81
N GLN A 198 -7.38 -12.93 -1.88
CA GLN A 198 -8.65 -12.80 -1.16
C GLN A 198 -9.81 -12.49 -2.11
N GLN A 199 -9.60 -11.57 -3.06
CA GLN A 199 -10.62 -11.26 -4.06
C GLN A 199 -10.95 -12.47 -4.94
N SER A 200 -9.94 -13.20 -5.43
CA SER A 200 -10.17 -14.42 -6.23
C SER A 200 -10.86 -15.52 -5.45
N TRP A 201 -10.55 -15.63 -4.15
CA TRP A 201 -11.23 -16.56 -3.26
C TRP A 201 -12.71 -16.19 -3.08
N ALA A 202 -13.02 -14.92 -2.91
CA ALA A 202 -14.39 -14.44 -2.79
C ALA A 202 -15.18 -14.72 -4.09
N GLU A 203 -14.61 -14.41 -5.26
CA GLU A 203 -15.21 -14.71 -6.56
C GLU A 203 -15.42 -16.21 -6.79
N PHE A 204 -14.46 -17.05 -6.35
CA PHE A 204 -14.60 -18.50 -6.41
C PHE A 204 -15.73 -18.99 -5.51
N SER A 205 -15.80 -18.50 -4.27
CA SER A 205 -16.82 -18.89 -3.31
C SER A 205 -18.24 -18.49 -3.77
N GLU A 206 -18.37 -17.33 -4.41
CA GLU A 206 -19.63 -16.87 -4.99
C GLU A 206 -20.11 -17.80 -6.12
N LYS A 207 -19.21 -18.17 -7.02
CA LYS A 207 -19.52 -18.98 -8.21
C LYS A 207 -19.72 -20.47 -7.90
N TYR A 208 -18.98 -21.00 -6.93
CA TYR A 208 -18.91 -22.45 -6.65
C TYR A 208 -19.33 -22.82 -5.24
N GLY A 209 -19.62 -21.85 -4.38
CA GLY A 209 -20.14 -22.10 -3.03
C GLY A 209 -21.58 -22.64 -2.99
N GLN A 210 -22.29 -22.56 -4.11
CA GLN A 210 -23.59 -23.21 -4.26
C GLN A 210 -23.40 -24.65 -4.72
N PRO A 211 -24.14 -25.63 -4.13
CA PRO A 211 -24.06 -27.03 -4.55
C PRO A 211 -24.48 -27.18 -6.01
N LEU A 212 -23.64 -27.84 -6.78
CA LEU A 212 -23.96 -28.16 -8.17
C LEU A 212 -25.11 -29.20 -8.17
N ILE A 213 -26.29 -28.81 -8.63
CA ILE A 213 -27.39 -29.73 -8.82
C ILE A 213 -27.23 -30.38 -10.20
N THR A 214 -26.90 -31.65 -10.22
CA THR A 214 -26.85 -32.44 -11.45
C THR A 214 -28.05 -33.37 -11.51
N ALA A 215 -28.80 -33.30 -12.60
CA ALA A 215 -29.86 -34.25 -12.89
C ALA A 215 -29.38 -35.22 -13.99
N THR A 216 -29.46 -36.51 -13.74
CA THR A 216 -29.18 -37.53 -14.73
C THR A 216 -30.48 -38.28 -15.06
N THR A 217 -30.73 -38.47 -16.35
CA THR A 217 -31.88 -39.21 -16.82
C THR A 217 -31.47 -40.22 -17.90
N ASN A 218 -32.13 -41.38 -17.89
CA ASN A 218 -31.97 -42.37 -18.94
C ASN A 218 -32.97 -42.15 -20.11
N LYS A 219 -33.80 -41.10 -20.03
CA LYS A 219 -34.76 -40.76 -21.05
C LYS A 219 -34.10 -40.01 -22.20
N THR A 220 -34.42 -40.40 -23.43
CA THR A 220 -33.79 -39.89 -24.65
C THR A 220 -34.70 -39.03 -25.51
N SER A 221 -36.04 -38.99 -25.20
CA SER A 221 -36.97 -38.15 -25.93
C SER A 221 -37.27 -36.84 -25.20
N GLN A 222 -37.39 -35.76 -25.97
CA GLN A 222 -37.64 -34.40 -25.43
C GLN A 222 -38.95 -34.32 -24.64
N GLY A 223 -40.02 -35.05 -25.08
CA GLY A 223 -41.31 -35.07 -24.41
C GLY A 223 -41.34 -35.82 -23.08
N ASP A 224 -40.24 -36.46 -22.70
CA ASP A 224 -40.07 -37.15 -21.41
C ASP A 224 -39.26 -36.33 -20.38
N LEU A 225 -38.76 -35.13 -20.78
CA LEU A 225 -37.93 -34.28 -19.98
C LEU A 225 -38.68 -33.06 -19.43
N ASP A 226 -39.86 -32.74 -20.02
CA ASP A 226 -40.79 -31.73 -19.54
C ASP A 226 -41.75 -32.36 -18.50
#